data_cfba461128a0070791f7ef1786ac7aa6
#
_entry.id   cfba461128a0070791f7ef1786ac7aa6
#
_cell.length_a   1.000
_cell.length_b   1.000
_cell.length_c   1.000
_cell.angle_alpha   90.00
_cell.angle_beta   90.00
_cell.angle_gamma   90.00
#
_symmetry.space_group_name_H-M   'P 1'
#
loop_
_entity.id
_entity.type
_entity.pdbx_description
1 polymer ?
#
loop_
_entity_poly.entity_id
_entity_poly.type
_entity_poly.pdbx_seq_one_letter_code
_entity_poly.pdbx_strand_id
1 'polypeptide(L)'
;MEIRLQEITDFSATIAWEPEDGAEGYRVYWADNDTPSMEFRRLAETEDCSYTLHRATHVPHYLKVSCVKDGVEGECSRVLRTPVKKVFHEQLEQLNRGLVAVPVKNGIFLSWRLFLGEVSGYCDTGMTGTDFYVYRNGERIAQVGTSTNYLDSAGSAGDGYAVAPVKDGCEGARCEEVKAWKKEYLDLPLKRPAGGVTPAGESYVYHANDMSVGDVDGDGEYE
;
A
#
# COMPACT_ATOMS: atom_id res chain seq x y z
N MET A 1 27.43 -26.61 6.01
CA MET A 1 26.24 -26.62 5.14
C MET A 1 26.12 -25.30 4.38
N GLU A 2 25.76 -25.33 3.08
CA GLU A 2 25.50 -24.15 2.25
C GLU A 2 24.01 -24.10 1.91
N ILE A 3 23.41 -22.93 2.09
CA ILE A 3 22.00 -22.68 1.77
C ILE A 3 21.89 -21.77 0.55
N ARG A 4 20.91 -22.01 -0.30
CA ARG A 4 20.67 -21.23 -1.51
C ARG A 4 19.20 -20.80 -1.62
N LEU A 5 18.96 -19.66 -2.26
CA LEU A 5 17.62 -19.27 -2.66
C LEU A 5 17.18 -20.13 -3.84
N GLN A 6 16.05 -20.81 -3.70
CA GLN A 6 15.47 -21.67 -4.74
C GLN A 6 14.39 -20.90 -5.52
N GLU A 7 13.53 -20.18 -4.81
CA GLU A 7 12.43 -19.43 -5.40
C GLU A 7 12.15 -18.17 -4.57
N ILE A 8 11.67 -17.12 -5.22
CA ILE A 8 11.17 -15.92 -4.56
C ILE A 8 9.93 -15.40 -5.28
N THR A 9 8.86 -15.17 -4.54
CA THR A 9 7.63 -14.52 -4.98
C THR A 9 7.48 -13.19 -4.26
N ASP A 10 6.36 -12.50 -4.39
CA ASP A 10 6.11 -11.23 -3.69
C ASP A 10 5.90 -11.42 -2.18
N PHE A 11 5.43 -12.63 -1.79
CA PHE A 11 5.06 -12.95 -0.41
C PHE A 11 5.76 -14.19 0.15
N SER A 12 6.75 -14.73 -0.55
CA SER A 12 7.49 -15.88 -0.07
C SER A 12 8.91 -15.96 -0.62
N ALA A 13 9.80 -16.57 0.15
CA ALA A 13 11.14 -16.94 -0.26
C ALA A 13 11.40 -18.40 0.14
N THR A 14 11.68 -19.25 -0.81
CA THR A 14 12.05 -20.66 -0.58
C THR A 14 13.56 -20.81 -0.63
N ILE A 15 14.12 -21.31 0.46
CA ILE A 15 15.53 -21.69 0.56
C ILE A 15 15.67 -23.19 0.53
N ALA A 16 16.80 -23.67 0.02
CA ALA A 16 17.14 -25.10 -0.01
C ALA A 16 18.62 -25.32 0.31
N TRP A 17 18.93 -26.54 0.73
CA TRP A 17 20.29 -27.01 1.04
C TRP A 17 20.45 -28.46 0.66
N GLU A 18 21.70 -28.92 0.62
CA GLU A 18 21.97 -30.33 0.42
C GLU A 18 21.83 -31.09 1.75
N PRO A 19 21.30 -32.34 1.73
CA PRO A 19 21.17 -33.14 2.93
C PRO A 19 22.54 -33.44 3.53
N GLU A 20 22.65 -33.45 4.85
CA GLU A 20 23.84 -33.88 5.57
C GLU A 20 23.68 -35.32 6.07
N ASP A 21 24.73 -36.12 5.90
CA ASP A 21 24.74 -37.51 6.39
C ASP A 21 24.50 -37.57 7.90
N GLY A 22 23.54 -38.39 8.31
CA GLY A 22 23.16 -38.58 9.70
C GLY A 22 22.32 -37.40 10.28
N ALA A 23 21.78 -36.55 9.43
CA ALA A 23 20.86 -35.51 9.87
C ALA A 23 19.52 -36.11 10.32
N GLU A 24 19.05 -35.73 11.50
CA GLU A 24 17.73 -36.06 12.04
C GLU A 24 16.73 -34.95 11.67
N GLY A 25 17.23 -33.76 11.36
CA GLY A 25 16.45 -32.60 10.97
C GLY A 25 17.28 -31.33 10.91
N TYR A 26 16.60 -30.23 10.63
CA TYR A 26 17.20 -28.92 10.45
C TYR A 26 16.42 -27.87 11.22
N ARG A 27 17.13 -26.86 11.74
CA ARG A 27 16.55 -25.69 12.38
C ARG A 27 16.77 -24.47 11.50
N VAL A 28 15.71 -23.78 11.19
CA VAL A 28 15.72 -22.57 10.37
C VAL A 28 15.61 -21.35 11.27
N TYR A 29 16.49 -20.38 11.06
CA TYR A 29 16.55 -19.13 11.77
C TYR A 29 16.37 -17.95 10.83
N TRP A 30 15.74 -16.91 11.31
CA TRP A 30 15.41 -15.71 10.55
C TRP A 30 15.68 -14.44 11.36
N ALA A 31 16.10 -13.38 10.64
CA ALA A 31 16.15 -12.02 11.11
C ALA A 31 15.65 -11.05 10.02
N ASP A 32 15.15 -9.89 10.41
CA ASP A 32 14.57 -8.89 9.52
C ASP A 32 15.48 -7.67 9.26
N ASN A 33 16.64 -7.62 9.89
CA ASN A 33 17.59 -6.52 9.76
C ASN A 33 19.04 -7.02 9.86
N ASP A 34 19.98 -6.20 9.42
CA ASP A 34 21.43 -6.45 9.42
C ASP A 34 22.19 -5.51 10.35
N THR A 35 21.54 -5.03 11.40
CA THR A 35 22.20 -4.19 12.40
C THR A 35 23.20 -5.00 13.23
N PRO A 36 24.19 -4.34 13.91
CA PRO A 36 25.12 -5.02 14.81
C PRO A 36 24.44 -5.82 15.95
N SER A 37 23.18 -5.49 16.24
CA SER A 37 22.33 -6.19 17.24
C SER A 37 21.39 -7.19 16.58
N MET A 38 21.65 -7.64 15.35
CA MET A 38 20.81 -8.61 14.64
C MET A 38 20.64 -9.89 15.46
N GLU A 39 19.41 -10.14 15.88
CA GLU A 39 19.03 -11.35 16.61
C GLU A 39 18.30 -12.32 15.69
N PHE A 40 18.86 -13.50 15.52
CA PHE A 40 18.20 -14.58 14.81
C PHE A 40 17.22 -15.30 15.72
N ARG A 41 15.98 -15.37 15.32
CA ARG A 41 14.92 -16.13 15.99
C ARG A 41 14.75 -17.47 15.28
N ARG A 42 14.62 -18.55 16.04
CA ARG A 42 14.27 -19.85 15.49
C ARG A 42 12.84 -19.76 14.90
N LEU A 43 12.73 -20.09 13.63
CA LEU A 43 11.49 -19.96 12.88
C LEU A 43 10.79 -21.31 12.71
N ALA A 44 11.56 -22.38 12.44
CA ALA A 44 11.02 -23.72 12.20
C ALA A 44 12.04 -24.80 12.52
N GLU A 45 11.53 -26.02 12.67
CA GLU A 45 12.27 -27.29 12.57
C GLU A 45 11.64 -28.11 11.42
N THR A 46 12.46 -28.76 10.61
CA THR A 46 12.01 -29.54 9.45
C THR A 46 12.95 -30.71 9.20
N GLU A 47 12.42 -31.81 8.68
CA GLU A 47 13.20 -32.91 8.15
C GLU A 47 13.54 -32.74 6.66
N ASP A 48 12.82 -31.83 5.98
CA ASP A 48 13.05 -31.47 4.59
C ASP A 48 14.33 -30.65 4.42
N CYS A 49 14.93 -30.74 3.23
CA CYS A 49 16.09 -29.94 2.83
C CYS A 49 15.69 -28.61 2.17
N SER A 50 14.51 -28.09 2.50
CA SER A 50 14.00 -26.80 2.05
C SER A 50 13.07 -26.20 3.07
N TYR A 51 12.91 -24.87 2.99
CA TYR A 51 11.96 -24.13 3.81
C TYR A 51 11.43 -22.93 3.06
N THR A 52 10.12 -22.70 3.13
CA THR A 52 9.48 -21.51 2.55
C THR A 52 9.12 -20.53 3.65
N LEU A 53 9.77 -19.38 3.63
CA LEU A 53 9.42 -18.23 4.44
C LEU A 53 8.24 -17.50 3.79
N HIS A 54 7.10 -17.44 4.45
CA HIS A 54 5.93 -16.69 4.01
C HIS A 54 5.96 -15.28 4.61
N ARG A 55 6.60 -14.36 3.90
CA ARG A 55 6.70 -12.94 4.25
C ARG A 55 6.87 -12.10 2.99
N ALA A 56 6.43 -10.85 3.05
CA ALA A 56 6.60 -9.90 1.94
C ALA A 56 8.09 -9.69 1.60
N THR A 57 8.45 -9.85 0.34
CA THR A 57 9.84 -9.85 -0.14
C THR A 57 10.31 -8.50 -0.67
N HIS A 58 9.53 -7.43 -0.46
CA HIS A 58 9.95 -6.05 -0.73
C HIS A 58 10.99 -5.52 0.27
N VAL A 59 11.25 -6.27 1.36
CA VAL A 59 12.34 -6.05 2.30
C VAL A 59 13.26 -7.27 2.32
N PRO A 60 14.58 -7.12 2.62
CA PRO A 60 15.48 -8.26 2.71
C PRO A 60 15.17 -9.09 3.95
N HIS A 61 15.29 -10.40 3.85
CA HIS A 61 15.26 -11.33 4.97
C HIS A 61 16.61 -12.02 5.10
N TYR A 62 17.00 -12.30 6.32
CA TYR A 62 18.27 -12.95 6.64
C TYR A 62 17.96 -14.32 7.21
N LEU A 63 18.48 -15.38 6.59
CA LEU A 63 18.20 -16.76 6.93
C LEU A 63 19.50 -17.51 7.18
N LYS A 64 19.49 -18.41 8.14
CA LYS A 64 20.52 -19.41 8.35
C LYS A 64 19.88 -20.71 8.82
N VAL A 65 20.57 -21.81 8.61
CA VAL A 65 20.09 -23.16 8.93
C VAL A 65 21.18 -23.91 9.67
N SER A 66 20.81 -24.69 10.68
CA SER A 66 21.67 -25.66 11.35
C SER A 66 21.12 -27.07 11.15
N CYS A 67 22.02 -28.04 11.15
CA CYS A 67 21.69 -29.48 11.15
C CYS A 67 21.60 -29.99 12.59
N VAL A 68 20.69 -30.92 12.86
CA VAL A 68 20.56 -31.64 14.13
C VAL A 68 20.97 -33.10 13.89
N LYS A 69 21.93 -33.61 14.69
CA LYS A 69 22.43 -34.98 14.70
C LYS A 69 22.51 -35.48 16.12
N ASP A 70 22.05 -36.67 16.38
CA ASP A 70 22.02 -37.28 17.72
C ASP A 70 21.40 -36.36 18.78
N GLY A 71 20.35 -35.62 18.39
CA GLY A 71 19.68 -34.61 19.23
C GLY A 71 20.49 -33.35 19.48
N VAL A 72 21.70 -33.21 18.92
CA VAL A 72 22.58 -32.05 19.10
C VAL A 72 22.56 -31.15 17.88
N GLU A 73 22.37 -29.87 18.10
CA GLU A 73 22.42 -28.86 17.05
C GLU A 73 23.87 -28.52 16.69
N GLY A 74 24.18 -28.60 15.39
CA GLY A 74 25.48 -28.24 14.84
C GLY A 74 25.61 -26.73 14.55
N GLU A 75 26.71 -26.37 13.89
CA GLU A 75 26.96 -25.01 13.48
C GLU A 75 25.95 -24.53 12.42
N CYS A 76 25.56 -23.26 12.51
CA CYS A 76 24.71 -22.65 11.51
C CYS A 76 25.47 -22.43 10.19
N SER A 77 24.74 -22.50 9.08
CA SER A 77 25.21 -22.04 7.77
C SER A 77 25.66 -20.58 7.79
N ARG A 78 26.32 -20.15 6.72
CA ARG A 78 26.44 -18.71 6.44
C ARG A 78 25.05 -18.11 6.30
N VAL A 79 24.94 -16.82 6.64
CA VAL A 79 23.69 -16.08 6.48
C VAL A 79 23.41 -15.88 5.00
N LEU A 80 22.23 -16.29 4.56
CA LEU A 80 21.69 -15.96 3.25
C LEU A 80 20.81 -14.72 3.41
N ARG A 81 21.15 -13.66 2.68
CA ARG A 81 20.30 -12.48 2.52
C ARG A 81 19.44 -12.65 1.27
N THR A 82 18.13 -12.60 1.40
CA THR A 82 17.26 -12.63 0.23
C THR A 82 17.41 -11.35 -0.60
N PRO A 83 17.39 -11.45 -1.95
CA PRO A 83 17.27 -10.25 -2.77
C PRO A 83 15.93 -9.57 -2.49
N VAL A 84 15.92 -8.26 -2.58
CA VAL A 84 14.67 -7.51 -2.53
C VAL A 84 13.99 -7.65 -3.90
N LYS A 85 12.84 -8.28 -3.93
CA LYS A 85 12.01 -8.29 -5.12
C LYS A 85 11.26 -6.96 -5.16
N LYS A 86 11.73 -6.04 -5.99
CA LYS A 86 11.04 -4.78 -6.27
C LYS A 86 9.84 -5.05 -7.20
N VAL A 87 8.83 -5.70 -6.68
CA VAL A 87 7.49 -5.58 -7.24
C VAL A 87 6.84 -4.46 -6.45
N PHE A 88 6.90 -3.27 -6.99
CA PHE A 88 5.99 -2.23 -6.59
C PHE A 88 4.61 -2.67 -7.10
N HIS A 89 3.75 -3.12 -6.21
CA HIS A 89 2.35 -2.92 -6.41
C HIS A 89 2.16 -1.41 -6.27
N GLU A 90 2.10 -0.73 -7.39
CA GLU A 90 1.92 0.73 -7.44
C GLU A 90 0.61 1.13 -6.75
N GLN A 91 -0.30 0.17 -6.60
CA GLN A 91 -1.61 0.35 -6.05
C GLN A 91 -2.10 -0.99 -5.48
N LEU A 92 -2.38 -1.06 -4.19
CA LEU A 92 -2.96 -2.23 -3.52
C LEU A 92 -4.48 -2.20 -3.61
N GLU A 93 -5.07 -1.03 -3.48
CA GLU A 93 -6.50 -0.80 -3.54
C GLU A 93 -6.94 -0.45 -4.97
N GLN A 94 -8.19 -0.72 -5.29
CA GLN A 94 -8.81 -0.38 -6.57
C GLN A 94 -9.18 1.12 -6.62
N LEU A 95 -8.18 1.97 -6.45
CA LEU A 95 -8.39 3.41 -6.40
C LEU A 95 -8.79 3.96 -7.75
N ASN A 96 -9.94 4.62 -7.81
CA ASN A 96 -10.29 5.51 -8.89
C ASN A 96 -9.56 6.86 -8.76
N ARG A 97 -9.77 7.78 -9.69
CA ARG A 97 -9.13 9.10 -9.69
C ARG A 97 -9.48 9.95 -8.44
N GLY A 98 -10.52 9.60 -7.70
CA GLY A 98 -10.98 10.34 -6.53
C GLY A 98 -11.29 11.81 -6.84
N LEU A 99 -11.74 12.09 -8.07
CA LEU A 99 -12.11 13.42 -8.48
C LEU A 99 -13.31 13.90 -7.66
N VAL A 100 -13.18 15.08 -7.06
CA VAL A 100 -14.27 15.80 -6.42
C VAL A 100 -14.43 17.17 -7.06
N ALA A 101 -15.67 17.67 -7.14
CA ALA A 101 -16.01 18.96 -7.67
C ALA A 101 -16.86 19.71 -6.62
N VAL A 102 -16.28 20.70 -5.96
CA VAL A 102 -16.86 21.38 -4.80
C VAL A 102 -17.19 22.82 -5.16
N PRO A 103 -18.43 23.27 -4.97
CA PRO A 103 -18.78 24.68 -5.18
C PRO A 103 -18.03 25.56 -4.17
N VAL A 104 -17.44 26.62 -4.66
CA VAL A 104 -16.76 27.63 -3.86
C VAL A 104 -17.23 29.03 -4.29
N LYS A 105 -16.88 30.07 -3.55
CA LYS A 105 -17.33 31.44 -3.83
C LYS A 105 -17.11 31.89 -5.28
N ASN A 106 -16.04 31.39 -5.94
CA ASN A 106 -15.64 31.90 -7.25
C ASN A 106 -15.71 30.81 -8.35
N GLY A 107 -16.58 29.80 -8.21
CA GLY A 107 -16.74 28.74 -9.21
C GLY A 107 -16.77 27.33 -8.60
N ILE A 108 -16.28 26.37 -9.33
CA ILE A 108 -16.16 24.97 -8.88
C ILE A 108 -14.68 24.64 -8.69
N PHE A 109 -14.31 24.23 -7.49
CA PHE A 109 -12.98 23.74 -7.17
C PHE A 109 -12.93 22.23 -7.40
N LEU A 110 -11.97 21.79 -8.19
CA LEU A 110 -11.70 20.39 -8.52
C LEU A 110 -10.46 19.91 -7.79
N SER A 111 -10.49 18.69 -7.28
CA SER A 111 -9.31 18.02 -6.73
C SER A 111 -9.34 16.53 -7.10
N TRP A 112 -8.16 15.94 -7.37
CA TRP A 112 -8.04 14.53 -7.76
C TRP A 112 -6.72 13.94 -7.28
N ARG A 113 -6.56 12.60 -7.38
CA ARG A 113 -5.34 11.89 -7.00
C ARG A 113 -4.30 11.93 -8.11
N LEU A 114 -3.04 12.07 -7.71
CA LEU A 114 -1.88 11.68 -8.50
C LEU A 114 -1.52 10.24 -8.11
N PHE A 115 -1.55 9.31 -9.05
CA PHE A 115 -1.14 7.94 -8.77
C PHE A 115 0.38 7.82 -8.68
N LEU A 116 0.86 6.83 -7.93
CA LEU A 116 2.30 6.64 -7.73
C LEU A 116 3.08 6.47 -9.05
N GLY A 117 2.53 5.74 -10.01
CA GLY A 117 3.13 5.57 -11.35
C GLY A 117 3.13 6.81 -12.23
N GLU A 118 2.46 7.89 -11.81
CA GLU A 118 2.42 9.18 -12.48
C GLU A 118 3.41 10.19 -11.90
N VAL A 119 4.02 9.87 -10.74
CA VAL A 119 5.01 10.74 -10.09
C VAL A 119 6.33 10.68 -10.86
N SER A 120 6.87 11.85 -11.22
CA SER A 120 8.17 11.99 -11.91
C SER A 120 9.30 12.48 -11.00
N GLY A 121 8.97 13.02 -9.83
CA GLY A 121 9.96 13.55 -8.88
C GLY A 121 9.35 14.50 -7.86
N TYR A 122 10.17 15.41 -7.36
CA TYR A 122 9.81 16.41 -6.35
C TYR A 122 10.37 17.77 -6.72
N CYS A 123 9.65 18.81 -6.32
CA CYS A 123 10.08 20.20 -6.39
C CYS A 123 9.82 20.88 -5.04
N ASP A 124 10.17 22.16 -4.90
CA ASP A 124 10.02 22.92 -3.66
C ASP A 124 8.58 23.00 -3.14
N THR A 125 7.59 22.78 -4.02
CA THR A 125 6.16 22.86 -3.67
C THR A 125 5.47 21.49 -3.54
N GLY A 126 6.20 20.40 -3.74
CA GLY A 126 5.67 19.03 -3.58
C GLY A 126 6.09 18.06 -4.67
N MET A 127 5.29 17.03 -4.90
CA MET A 127 5.53 16.04 -5.96
C MET A 127 5.26 16.63 -7.34
N THR A 128 6.13 16.29 -8.30
CA THR A 128 5.91 16.51 -9.72
C THR A 128 5.43 15.24 -10.39
N GLY A 129 4.67 15.36 -11.46
CA GLY A 129 4.10 14.21 -12.15
C GLY A 129 3.48 14.56 -13.48
N THR A 130 2.63 13.66 -13.94
CA THR A 130 1.86 13.78 -15.18
C THR A 130 1.00 15.04 -15.20
N ASP A 131 0.91 15.67 -16.37
CA ASP A 131 -0.10 16.71 -16.64
C ASP A 131 -1.50 16.11 -16.70
N PHE A 132 -2.51 16.96 -16.58
CA PHE A 132 -3.91 16.56 -16.69
C PHE A 132 -4.70 17.47 -17.62
N TYR A 133 -5.55 16.88 -18.46
CA TYR A 133 -6.65 17.60 -19.08
C TYR A 133 -7.86 17.59 -18.16
N VAL A 134 -8.49 18.75 -18.04
CA VAL A 134 -9.73 18.95 -17.27
C VAL A 134 -10.88 19.14 -18.22
N TYR A 135 -11.98 18.46 -17.93
CA TYR A 135 -13.19 18.45 -18.73
C TYR A 135 -14.38 18.92 -17.93
N ARG A 136 -15.24 19.73 -18.56
CA ARG A 136 -16.56 20.10 -18.05
C ARG A 136 -17.60 19.72 -19.09
N ASN A 137 -18.62 18.95 -18.70
CA ASN A 137 -19.70 18.50 -19.57
C ASN A 137 -19.19 17.85 -20.89
N GLY A 138 -18.09 17.09 -20.81
CA GLY A 138 -17.44 16.42 -21.94
C GLY A 138 -16.46 17.28 -22.75
N GLU A 139 -16.44 18.60 -22.58
CA GLU A 139 -15.53 19.51 -23.27
C GLU A 139 -14.27 19.79 -22.46
N ARG A 140 -13.10 19.79 -23.10
CA ARG A 140 -11.83 20.13 -22.45
C ARG A 140 -11.75 21.62 -22.19
N ILE A 141 -11.60 22.00 -20.90
CA ILE A 141 -11.55 23.38 -20.45
C ILE A 141 -10.15 23.85 -20.01
N ALA A 142 -9.26 22.92 -19.64
CA ALA A 142 -7.92 23.29 -19.18
C ALA A 142 -6.91 22.14 -19.37
N GLN A 143 -5.61 22.51 -19.27
CA GLN A 143 -4.49 21.62 -19.00
C GLN A 143 -3.80 22.10 -17.73
N VAL A 144 -3.52 21.17 -16.81
CA VAL A 144 -2.89 21.43 -15.52
C VAL A 144 -1.62 20.58 -15.41
N GLY A 145 -0.46 21.21 -15.24
CA GLY A 145 0.85 20.55 -15.22
C GLY A 145 1.58 20.63 -13.88
N THR A 146 1.07 21.40 -12.92
CA THR A 146 1.79 21.68 -11.66
C THR A 146 1.04 21.31 -10.41
N SER A 147 -0.17 20.79 -10.55
CA SER A 147 -1.03 20.43 -9.42
C SER A 147 -2.07 19.38 -9.81
N THR A 148 -2.72 18.80 -8.82
CA THR A 148 -3.89 17.92 -8.96
C THR A 148 -5.16 18.61 -8.49
N ASN A 149 -5.27 19.89 -8.76
CA ASN A 149 -6.46 20.69 -8.51
C ASN A 149 -6.63 21.78 -9.56
N TYR A 150 -7.84 22.26 -9.72
CA TYR A 150 -8.18 23.30 -10.66
C TYR A 150 -9.42 24.07 -10.19
N LEU A 151 -9.41 25.39 -10.33
CA LEU A 151 -10.58 26.23 -10.09
C LEU A 151 -11.23 26.61 -11.43
N ASP A 152 -12.39 26.05 -11.70
CA ASP A 152 -13.22 26.45 -12.83
C ASP A 152 -14.11 27.63 -12.43
N SER A 153 -13.67 28.84 -12.73
CA SER A 153 -14.41 30.05 -12.42
C SER A 153 -15.69 30.25 -13.25
N ALA A 154 -15.84 29.50 -14.34
CA ALA A 154 -17.03 29.49 -15.17
C ALA A 154 -17.98 28.31 -14.87
N GLY A 155 -17.58 27.43 -13.95
CA GLY A 155 -18.36 26.25 -13.55
C GLY A 155 -19.56 26.59 -12.67
N SER A 156 -20.57 25.76 -12.74
CA SER A 156 -21.83 25.91 -12.03
C SER A 156 -22.24 24.60 -11.34
N ALA A 157 -23.11 24.72 -10.33
CA ALA A 157 -23.71 23.55 -9.69
C ALA A 157 -24.46 22.69 -10.71
N GLY A 158 -24.17 21.39 -10.72
CA GLY A 158 -24.74 20.43 -11.67
C GLY A 158 -23.90 20.17 -12.91
N ASP A 159 -22.83 20.95 -13.17
CA ASP A 159 -21.87 20.60 -14.20
C ASP A 159 -21.20 19.26 -13.88
N GLY A 160 -20.89 18.49 -14.93
CA GLY A 160 -20.14 17.26 -14.85
C GLY A 160 -18.66 17.49 -15.12
N TYR A 161 -17.78 16.88 -14.33
CA TYR A 161 -16.35 17.04 -14.46
C TYR A 161 -15.65 15.70 -14.60
N ALA A 162 -14.61 15.69 -15.42
CA ALA A 162 -13.70 14.56 -15.56
C ALA A 162 -12.27 15.06 -15.76
N VAL A 163 -11.28 14.22 -15.46
CA VAL A 163 -9.87 14.48 -15.76
C VAL A 163 -9.24 13.30 -16.47
N ALA A 164 -8.23 13.58 -17.29
CA ALA A 164 -7.42 12.58 -17.98
C ALA A 164 -5.94 12.89 -17.77
N PRO A 165 -5.08 11.91 -17.41
CA PRO A 165 -3.64 12.13 -17.37
C PRO A 165 -3.09 12.34 -18.79
N VAL A 166 -2.01 13.13 -18.90
CA VAL A 166 -1.32 13.39 -20.16
C VAL A 166 0.15 13.05 -19.99
N LYS A 167 0.59 11.98 -20.64
CA LYS A 167 1.98 11.54 -20.61
C LYS A 167 2.59 11.66 -22.00
N ASP A 168 3.73 12.34 -22.10
CA ASP A 168 4.47 12.55 -23.37
C ASP A 168 3.56 13.14 -24.49
N GLY A 169 2.64 14.02 -24.12
CA GLY A 169 1.68 14.64 -25.02
C GLY A 169 0.49 13.76 -25.41
N CYS A 170 0.43 12.52 -24.93
CA CYS A 170 -0.66 11.59 -25.19
C CYS A 170 -1.65 11.58 -24.03
N GLU A 171 -2.94 11.76 -24.34
CA GLU A 171 -4.04 11.65 -23.37
C GLU A 171 -4.27 10.18 -22.98
N GLY A 172 -4.28 9.90 -21.68
CA GLY A 172 -4.65 8.61 -21.13
C GLY A 172 -6.15 8.46 -20.93
N ALA A 173 -6.56 7.40 -20.23
CA ALA A 173 -7.96 7.15 -19.95
C ALA A 173 -8.57 8.26 -19.09
N ARG A 174 -9.69 8.80 -19.56
CA ARG A 174 -10.49 9.77 -18.79
C ARG A 174 -11.18 9.05 -17.65
N CYS A 175 -11.17 9.64 -16.47
CA CYS A 175 -11.92 9.12 -15.33
C CYS A 175 -13.43 9.24 -15.54
N GLU A 176 -14.21 8.56 -14.72
CA GLU A 176 -15.65 8.73 -14.69
C GLU A 176 -16.04 10.19 -14.38
N GLU A 177 -17.13 10.65 -15.00
CA GLU A 177 -17.65 11.99 -14.76
C GLU A 177 -18.27 12.08 -13.37
N VAL A 178 -17.86 13.07 -12.59
CA VAL A 178 -18.48 13.40 -11.30
C VAL A 178 -19.29 14.69 -11.43
N LYS A 179 -20.41 14.78 -10.75
CA LYS A 179 -21.19 16.01 -10.66
C LYS A 179 -20.67 16.89 -9.53
N ALA A 180 -20.69 18.21 -9.77
CA ALA A 180 -20.40 19.17 -8.70
C ALA A 180 -21.37 18.97 -7.52
N TRP A 181 -20.81 18.99 -6.33
CA TRP A 181 -21.61 18.88 -5.10
C TRP A 181 -22.59 20.04 -4.99
N LYS A 182 -23.64 19.85 -4.20
CA LYS A 182 -24.64 20.89 -3.95
C LYS A 182 -24.21 21.89 -2.88
N LYS A 183 -23.25 21.50 -2.03
CA LYS A 183 -22.73 22.26 -0.89
C LYS A 183 -21.20 22.19 -0.88
N GLU A 184 -20.56 23.05 -0.11
CA GLU A 184 -19.11 23.06 0.11
C GLU A 184 -18.60 21.87 0.93
N TYR A 185 -19.48 21.00 1.38
CA TYR A 185 -19.18 19.85 2.22
C TYR A 185 -20.10 18.66 1.91
N LEU A 186 -19.66 17.47 2.30
CA LEU A 186 -20.41 16.24 2.23
C LEU A 186 -20.99 15.91 3.62
N ASP A 187 -22.30 15.69 3.69
CA ASP A 187 -22.94 15.19 4.91
C ASP A 187 -22.76 13.67 4.99
N LEU A 188 -22.02 13.19 5.99
CA LEU A 188 -21.87 11.76 6.30
C LEU A 188 -22.73 11.38 7.51
N PRO A 189 -23.89 10.75 7.33
CA PRO A 189 -24.73 10.32 8.44
C PRO A 189 -24.11 9.11 9.15
N LEU A 190 -23.73 9.31 10.41
CA LEU A 190 -23.15 8.25 11.24
C LEU A 190 -24.24 7.55 12.08
N LYS A 191 -24.18 6.22 12.16
CA LYS A 191 -24.95 5.44 13.12
C LYS A 191 -24.21 5.43 14.46
N ARG A 192 -24.55 6.40 15.33
CA ARG A 192 -23.97 6.43 16.67
C ARG A 192 -24.48 5.25 17.50
N PRO A 193 -23.62 4.40 18.08
CA PRO A 193 -24.03 3.35 19.00
C PRO A 193 -24.75 3.93 20.24
N ALA A 194 -25.65 3.17 20.82
CA ALA A 194 -26.27 3.56 22.08
C ALA A 194 -25.22 3.61 23.19
N GLY A 195 -25.34 4.59 24.06
CA GLY A 195 -24.57 4.62 25.29
C GLY A 195 -25.01 3.50 26.24
N GLY A 196 -24.35 3.39 27.37
CA GLY A 196 -24.63 2.35 28.37
C GLY A 196 -24.11 2.74 29.75
N VAL A 197 -24.07 1.74 30.61
CA VAL A 197 -23.50 1.83 31.96
C VAL A 197 -22.44 0.74 32.10
N THR A 198 -21.26 1.09 32.58
CA THR A 198 -20.19 0.12 32.86
C THR A 198 -20.56 -0.78 34.06
N PRO A 199 -19.89 -1.92 34.27
CA PRO A 199 -20.07 -2.73 35.46
C PRO A 199 -19.80 -1.97 36.79
N ALA A 200 -19.03 -0.90 36.73
CA ALA A 200 -18.75 -0.02 37.87
C ALA A 200 -19.84 1.05 38.12
N GLY A 201 -20.92 1.06 37.30
CA GLY A 201 -22.02 2.00 37.45
C GLY A 201 -21.82 3.36 36.76
N GLU A 202 -20.79 3.52 35.96
CA GLU A 202 -20.49 4.78 35.23
C GLU A 202 -21.24 4.83 33.90
N SER A 203 -21.96 5.92 33.65
CA SER A 203 -22.63 6.13 32.37
C SER A 203 -21.66 6.58 31.30
N TYR A 204 -21.79 6.06 30.09
CA TYR A 204 -21.02 6.48 28.93
C TYR A 204 -21.88 6.70 27.69
N VAL A 205 -21.40 7.55 26.81
CA VAL A 205 -21.96 7.79 25.48
C VAL A 205 -20.84 7.80 24.45
N TYR A 206 -21.17 7.50 23.19
CA TYR A 206 -20.22 7.59 22.10
C TYR A 206 -20.29 8.98 21.45
N HIS A 207 -19.14 9.50 21.08
CA HIS A 207 -19.00 10.69 20.26
C HIS A 207 -18.10 10.36 19.08
N ALA A 208 -18.41 10.92 17.89
CA ALA A 208 -17.50 10.87 16.78
C ALA A 208 -16.24 11.65 17.15
N ASN A 209 -15.07 11.10 16.85
CA ASN A 209 -13.77 11.71 17.08
C ASN A 209 -13.00 11.71 15.76
N ASP A 210 -12.00 10.86 15.61
CA ASP A 210 -11.22 10.76 14.39
C ASP A 210 -11.85 9.76 13.41
N MET A 211 -11.53 9.91 12.14
CA MET A 211 -11.91 8.98 11.09
C MET A 211 -10.66 8.60 10.31
N SER A 212 -10.52 7.31 10.02
CA SER A 212 -9.52 6.77 9.11
C SER A 212 -10.24 6.10 7.95
N VAL A 213 -9.60 6.12 6.80
CA VAL A 213 -10.06 5.44 5.59
C VAL A 213 -9.05 4.35 5.25
N GLY A 214 -9.51 3.17 4.95
CA GLY A 214 -8.67 2.04 4.58
C GLY A 214 -9.50 0.90 4.02
N ASP A 215 -8.85 -0.02 3.34
CA ASP A 215 -9.41 -1.30 2.95
C ASP A 215 -9.36 -2.23 4.18
N VAL A 216 -10.47 -2.34 4.90
CA VAL A 216 -10.53 -3.02 6.19
C VAL A 216 -10.71 -4.53 6.05
N ASP A 217 -11.36 -4.99 5.01
CA ASP A 217 -11.64 -6.41 4.77
C ASP A 217 -10.76 -7.04 3.67
N GLY A 218 -9.94 -6.25 2.99
CA GLY A 218 -8.95 -6.71 2.00
C GLY A 218 -9.54 -6.97 0.62
N ASP A 219 -10.68 -6.37 0.29
CA ASP A 219 -11.33 -6.54 -1.01
C ASP A 219 -10.85 -5.55 -2.08
N GLY A 220 -10.01 -4.58 -1.69
CA GLY A 220 -9.44 -3.56 -2.55
C GLY A 220 -10.24 -2.26 -2.61
N GLU A 221 -11.39 -2.18 -1.97
CA GLU A 221 -12.18 -0.95 -1.86
C GLU A 221 -11.92 -0.26 -0.50
N TYR A 222 -12.17 1.04 -0.43
CA TYR A 222 -12.04 1.77 0.82
C TYR A 222 -13.35 1.84 1.60
N GLU A 223 -13.28 1.56 2.92
CA GLU A 223 -14.29 1.86 3.93
C GLU A 223 -13.99 3.16 4.71
#